data_26e9b687584498d8ff9bec4b7b1ec873
#
_entry.id   26e9b687584498d8ff9bec4b7b1ec873
#
_cell.length_a   1.000
_cell.length_b   1.000
_cell.length_c   1.000
_cell.angle_alpha   90.00
_cell.angle_beta   90.00
_cell.angle_gamma   90.00
#
_symmetry.space_group_name_H-M   'P 1'
#
loop_
_entity.id
_entity.type
_entity.pdbx_description
1 polymer ?
#
loop_
_entity_poly.entity_id
_entity_poly.type
_entity_poly.pdbx_seq_one_letter_code
_entity_poly.pdbx_strand_id
1 'polypeptide(L)'
;VENGVLLGVHYLIHDRDPLFTDAFREILRTSGVKTVKLPARSPNLNAYAERFVRSIKSECLSHIIPLGERHLRNNVKEFTEHYHCERNHQGLNNRLIENNHDEHDGEAEIGCHERLGGILKYYHRMAA
;
A
#
# COMPACT_ATOMS: atom_id res chain seq x y z
N VAL A 1 5.34 -14.49 -17.37
CA VAL A 1 5.57 -13.45 -16.33
C VAL A 1 4.27 -12.67 -16.18
N GLU A 2 3.20 -13.35 -15.73
CA GLU A 2 1.83 -12.82 -15.81
C GLU A 2 1.32 -12.10 -14.55
N ASN A 3 2.15 -11.91 -13.54
CA ASN A 3 1.75 -11.23 -12.30
C ASN A 3 2.73 -10.10 -11.94
N GLY A 4 2.97 -9.18 -12.88
CA GLY A 4 3.79 -8.01 -12.62
C GLY A 4 3.04 -6.98 -11.77
N VAL A 5 3.68 -6.46 -10.73
CA VAL A 5 3.19 -5.36 -9.86
C VAL A 5 2.75 -4.13 -10.68
N LEU A 6 3.17 -4.02 -11.93
CA LEU A 6 2.88 -2.90 -12.83
C LEU A 6 1.74 -3.15 -13.83
N LEU A 7 1.03 -4.28 -13.73
CA LEU A 7 -0.14 -4.52 -14.58
C LEU A 7 -1.21 -3.46 -14.34
N GLY A 8 -1.63 -2.79 -15.43
CA GLY A 8 -2.60 -1.69 -15.35
C GLY A 8 -2.06 -0.34 -14.88
N VAL A 9 -0.77 -0.26 -14.54
CA VAL A 9 -0.12 1.00 -14.17
C VAL A 9 0.27 1.77 -15.43
N HIS A 10 -0.25 2.98 -15.59
CA HIS A 10 0.08 3.87 -16.72
C HIS A 10 1.20 4.84 -16.40
N TYR A 11 1.33 5.26 -15.14
CA TYR A 11 2.29 6.26 -14.70
C TYR A 11 2.98 5.79 -13.42
N LEU A 12 4.30 5.98 -13.37
CA LEU A 12 5.11 5.87 -12.15
C LEU A 12 5.65 7.24 -11.79
N ILE A 13 5.19 7.78 -10.66
CA ILE A 13 5.72 9.02 -10.10
C ILE A 13 6.92 8.67 -9.22
N HIS A 14 8.05 9.31 -9.43
CA HIS A 14 9.24 9.07 -8.63
C HIS A 14 9.98 10.37 -8.31
N ASP A 15 10.70 10.38 -7.22
CA ASP A 15 11.59 11.46 -6.82
C ASP A 15 12.90 11.46 -7.63
N ARG A 16 13.90 12.18 -7.14
CA ARG A 16 15.21 12.28 -7.78
C ARG A 16 16.23 11.30 -7.22
N ASP A 17 15.80 10.23 -6.57
CA ASP A 17 16.69 9.22 -6.02
C ASP A 17 17.55 8.60 -7.14
N PRO A 18 18.87 8.48 -6.94
CA PRO A 18 19.78 7.85 -7.89
C PRO A 18 19.43 6.40 -8.27
N LEU A 19 18.61 5.72 -7.46
CA LEU A 19 18.12 4.37 -7.76
C LEU A 19 17.24 4.33 -9.02
N PHE A 20 16.60 5.45 -9.39
CA PHE A 20 15.83 5.57 -10.64
C PHE A 20 16.73 5.87 -11.83
N THR A 21 17.58 4.90 -12.18
CA THR A 21 18.54 4.97 -13.28
C THR A 21 17.88 5.08 -14.65
N ASP A 22 18.65 5.47 -15.67
CA ASP A 22 18.15 5.48 -17.06
C ASP A 22 17.75 4.08 -17.53
N ALA A 23 18.52 3.06 -17.15
CA ALA A 23 18.20 1.67 -17.46
C ALA A 23 16.87 1.23 -16.84
N PHE A 24 16.61 1.61 -15.60
CA PHE A 24 15.32 1.33 -14.94
C PHE A 24 14.16 2.03 -15.66
N ARG A 25 14.31 3.29 -16.03
CA ARG A 25 13.28 4.05 -16.78
C ARG A 25 13.02 3.45 -18.16
N GLU A 26 14.03 2.93 -18.81
CA GLU A 26 13.88 2.25 -20.11
C GLU A 26 13.08 0.95 -19.98
N ILE A 27 13.32 0.16 -18.92
CA ILE A 27 12.52 -1.04 -18.61
C ILE A 27 11.04 -0.68 -18.41
N LEU A 28 10.75 0.39 -17.68
CA LEU A 28 9.38 0.86 -17.48
C LEU A 28 8.74 1.32 -18.80
N ARG A 29 9.47 2.06 -19.61
CA ARG A 29 9.00 2.54 -20.91
C ARG A 29 8.66 1.39 -21.84
N THR A 30 9.48 0.36 -21.91
CA THR A 30 9.21 -0.85 -22.72
C THR A 30 8.02 -1.66 -22.20
N SER A 31 7.72 -1.53 -20.92
CA SER A 31 6.52 -2.12 -20.29
C SER A 31 5.27 -1.24 -20.40
N GLY A 32 5.33 -0.13 -21.15
CA GLY A 32 4.20 0.78 -21.35
C GLY A 32 3.95 1.76 -20.18
N VAL A 33 4.82 1.81 -19.19
CA VAL A 33 4.68 2.70 -18.03
C VAL A 33 5.45 4.01 -18.27
N LYS A 34 4.76 5.14 -18.16
CA LYS A 34 5.37 6.47 -18.25
C LYS A 34 5.91 6.89 -16.89
N THR A 35 7.18 7.29 -16.84
CA THR A 35 7.78 7.82 -15.62
C THR A 35 7.58 9.33 -15.52
N VAL A 36 7.16 9.80 -14.34
CA VAL A 36 7.01 11.21 -14.02
C VAL A 36 7.98 11.56 -12.89
N LYS A 37 9.06 12.27 -13.26
CA LYS A 37 10.07 12.72 -12.31
C LYS A 37 9.59 13.99 -11.60
N LEU A 38 9.53 13.96 -10.28
CA LEU A 38 9.11 15.10 -9.49
C LEU A 38 10.14 16.25 -9.55
N PRO A 39 9.67 17.52 -9.51
CA PRO A 39 10.53 18.68 -9.33
C PRO A 39 11.34 18.57 -8.03
N ALA A 40 12.47 19.26 -7.98
CA ALA A 40 13.25 19.35 -6.76
C ALA A 40 12.46 20.11 -5.67
N ARG A 41 12.60 19.68 -4.42
CA ARG A 41 11.97 20.33 -3.23
C ARG A 41 10.45 20.45 -3.32
N SER A 42 9.79 19.44 -3.86
CA SER A 42 8.33 19.41 -4.00
C SER A 42 7.71 18.23 -3.21
N PRO A 43 7.84 18.20 -1.88
CA PRO A 43 7.37 17.07 -1.06
C PRO A 43 5.87 16.83 -1.20
N ASN A 44 5.08 17.88 -1.37
CA ASN A 44 3.62 17.77 -1.48
C ASN A 44 3.16 16.94 -2.70
N LEU A 45 3.98 16.83 -3.74
CA LEU A 45 3.65 16.05 -4.93
C LEU A 45 3.82 14.54 -4.74
N ASN A 46 4.42 14.11 -3.63
CA ASN A 46 4.58 12.70 -3.27
C ASN A 46 3.96 12.36 -1.89
N ALA A 47 3.07 13.21 -1.42
CA ALA A 47 2.51 13.10 -0.07
C ALA A 47 1.85 11.77 0.24
N TYR A 48 1.23 11.13 -0.76
CA TYR A 48 0.61 9.80 -0.59
C TYR A 48 1.65 8.70 -0.35
N ALA A 49 2.72 8.67 -1.14
CA ALA A 49 3.80 7.71 -0.97
C ALA A 49 4.54 7.94 0.37
N GLU A 50 4.81 9.19 0.72
CA GLU A 50 5.43 9.54 2.00
C GLU A 50 4.56 9.12 3.19
N ARG A 51 3.25 9.30 3.11
CA ARG A 51 2.30 8.84 4.12
C ARG A 51 2.31 7.32 4.24
N PHE A 52 2.27 6.60 3.12
CA PHE A 52 2.36 5.15 3.11
C PHE A 52 3.65 4.66 3.77
N VAL A 53 4.80 5.22 3.37
CA VAL A 53 6.12 4.86 3.93
C VAL A 53 6.17 5.15 5.43
N ARG A 54 5.60 6.25 5.89
CA ARG A 54 5.52 6.58 7.33
C ARG A 54 4.66 5.55 8.06
N SER A 55 3.48 5.24 7.52
CA SER A 55 2.57 4.27 8.13
C SER A 55 3.18 2.88 8.22
N ILE A 56 3.76 2.33 7.15
CA ILE A 56 4.38 1.01 7.21
C ILE A 56 5.56 0.95 8.20
N LYS A 57 6.34 2.02 8.30
CA LYS A 57 7.43 2.09 9.29
C LYS A 57 6.90 2.07 10.71
N SER A 58 5.90 2.90 11.04
CA SER A 58 5.40 3.05 12.40
C SER A 58 4.43 1.97 12.84
N GLU A 59 3.62 1.45 11.93
CA GLU A 59 2.52 0.52 12.25
C GLU A 59 2.90 -0.95 12.01
N CYS A 60 3.97 -1.23 11.24
CA CYS A 60 4.40 -2.58 10.91
C CYS A 60 5.88 -2.81 11.27
N LEU A 61 6.80 -2.17 10.54
CA LEU A 61 8.23 -2.51 10.60
C LEU A 61 8.87 -2.24 11.96
N SER A 62 8.37 -1.25 12.73
CA SER A 62 8.85 -0.98 14.09
C SER A 62 8.42 -2.01 15.14
N HIS A 63 7.44 -2.87 14.80
CA HIS A 63 6.87 -3.88 15.70
C HIS A 63 7.31 -5.31 15.37
N ILE A 64 8.09 -5.50 14.30
CA ILE A 64 8.54 -6.81 13.86
C ILE A 64 10.06 -6.86 13.70
N ILE A 65 10.63 -8.05 13.86
CA ILE A 65 12.03 -8.34 13.50
C ILE A 65 12.00 -9.24 12.26
N PRO A 66 12.36 -8.72 11.07
CA PRO A 66 12.34 -9.53 9.86
C PRO A 66 13.39 -10.64 9.92
N LEU A 67 12.96 -11.88 9.79
CA LEU A 67 13.84 -13.06 9.75
C LEU A 67 14.14 -13.42 8.28
N GLY A 68 14.89 -12.54 7.60
CA GLY A 68 15.26 -12.70 6.20
C GLY A 68 14.27 -12.04 5.22
N GLU A 69 14.67 -12.05 3.94
CA GLU A 69 13.98 -11.33 2.86
C GLU A 69 12.53 -11.82 2.64
N ARG A 70 12.32 -13.14 2.64
CA ARG A 70 10.99 -13.72 2.44
C ARG A 70 10.00 -13.26 3.51
N HIS A 71 10.44 -13.25 4.78
CA HIS A 71 9.62 -12.79 5.88
C HIS A 71 9.29 -11.29 5.75
N LEU A 72 10.29 -10.47 5.41
CA LEU A 72 10.07 -9.04 5.16
C LEU A 72 9.06 -8.81 4.02
N ARG A 73 9.20 -9.51 2.91
CA ARG A 73 8.27 -9.40 1.77
C ARG A 73 6.83 -9.76 2.16
N ASN A 74 6.66 -10.83 2.93
CA ASN A 74 5.33 -11.22 3.41
C ASN A 74 4.73 -10.14 4.32
N ASN A 75 5.51 -9.60 5.25
CA ASN A 75 5.04 -8.54 6.15
C ASN A 75 4.63 -7.27 5.38
N VAL A 76 5.42 -6.87 4.38
CA VAL A 76 5.08 -5.73 3.52
C VAL A 76 3.81 -5.99 2.73
N LYS A 77 3.61 -7.21 2.20
CA LYS A 77 2.40 -7.60 1.49
C LYS A 77 1.16 -7.51 2.39
N GLU A 78 1.20 -8.15 3.56
CA GLU A 78 0.12 -8.12 4.55
C GLU A 78 -0.25 -6.68 4.96
N PHE A 79 0.77 -5.84 5.20
CA PHE A 79 0.54 -4.43 5.51
C PHE A 79 -0.10 -3.67 4.35
N THR A 80 0.35 -3.92 3.12
CA THR A 80 -0.18 -3.25 1.93
C THR A 80 -1.66 -3.58 1.71
N GLU A 81 -2.05 -4.85 1.87
CA GLU A 81 -3.44 -5.28 1.81
C GLU A 81 -4.29 -4.61 2.90
N HIS A 82 -3.78 -4.62 4.16
CA HIS A 82 -4.44 -3.91 5.26
C HIS A 82 -4.62 -2.43 4.97
N TYR A 83 -3.58 -1.76 4.49
CA TYR A 83 -3.58 -0.32 4.22
C TYR A 83 -4.61 0.08 3.17
N HIS A 84 -4.79 -0.71 2.12
CA HIS A 84 -5.70 -0.40 1.02
C HIS A 84 -7.14 -0.84 1.30
N CYS A 85 -7.33 -2.03 1.87
CA CYS A 85 -8.63 -2.70 1.93
C CYS A 85 -9.28 -2.70 3.33
N GLU A 86 -8.54 -2.41 4.39
CA GLU A 86 -9.03 -2.58 5.76
C GLU A 86 -8.83 -1.34 6.63
N ARG A 87 -7.84 -0.52 6.34
CA ARG A 87 -7.51 0.66 7.15
C ARG A 87 -8.34 1.86 6.75
N ASN A 88 -9.03 2.45 7.74
CA ASN A 88 -9.75 3.71 7.56
C ASN A 88 -8.79 4.89 7.39
N HIS A 89 -9.06 5.74 6.40
CA HIS A 89 -8.25 6.90 6.08
C HIS A 89 -8.98 8.21 6.42
N GLN A 90 -8.49 8.95 7.41
CA GLN A 90 -9.10 10.24 7.83
C GLN A 90 -9.22 11.23 6.67
N GLY A 91 -8.21 11.28 5.78
CA GLY A 91 -8.25 12.14 4.59
C GLY A 91 -9.30 11.74 3.54
N LEU A 92 -9.92 10.56 3.69
CA LEU A 92 -11.03 10.05 2.87
C LEU A 92 -12.33 9.94 3.69
N ASN A 93 -12.51 10.75 4.72
CA ASN A 93 -13.66 10.67 5.62
C ASN A 93 -13.84 9.28 6.26
N ASN A 94 -12.73 8.68 6.69
CA ASN A 94 -12.64 7.33 7.25
C ASN A 94 -13.07 6.21 6.29
N ARG A 95 -13.02 6.44 4.98
CA ARG A 95 -13.26 5.38 3.99
C ARG A 95 -12.00 4.57 3.72
N LEU A 96 -12.19 3.37 3.21
CA LEU A 96 -11.12 2.52 2.67
C LEU A 96 -10.66 3.08 1.33
N ILE A 97 -9.41 2.81 0.93
CA ILE A 97 -8.90 3.15 -0.42
C ILE A 97 -9.58 2.25 -1.45
N GLU A 98 -9.62 0.95 -1.18
CA GLU A 98 -10.30 -0.04 -2.00
C GLU A 98 -11.49 -0.60 -1.21
N ASN A 99 -12.70 -0.22 -1.58
CA ASN A 99 -13.91 -0.73 -0.94
C ASN A 99 -14.36 -1.99 -1.68
N ASN A 100 -13.89 -3.15 -1.21
CA ASN A 100 -14.26 -4.46 -1.75
C ASN A 100 -15.40 -5.10 -0.94
N HIS A 101 -15.93 -4.40 0.06
CA HIS A 101 -17.00 -4.90 0.91
C HIS A 101 -18.29 -4.11 0.65
N ASP A 102 -19.36 -4.82 0.37
CA ASP A 102 -20.70 -4.23 0.33
C ASP A 102 -21.03 -3.67 1.73
N GLU A 103 -21.53 -2.44 1.76
CA GLU A 103 -22.05 -1.82 2.97
C GLU A 103 -23.31 -2.60 3.42
N HIS A 104 -23.14 -3.57 4.30
CA HIS A 104 -24.27 -4.23 4.93
C HIS A 104 -24.82 -3.34 6.02
N ASP A 105 -25.97 -2.74 5.72
CA ASP A 105 -26.78 -1.99 6.68
C ASP A 105 -27.64 -3.00 7.46
N GLY A 106 -27.24 -3.33 8.68
CA GLY A 106 -27.99 -4.28 9.51
C GLY A 106 -27.31 -4.58 10.86
N GLU A 107 -28.03 -5.27 11.74
CA GLU A 107 -27.58 -5.79 13.05
C GLU A 107 -26.69 -7.04 12.90
N ALA A 108 -25.68 -7.00 12.02
CA ALA A 108 -24.76 -8.10 11.83
C ALA A 108 -23.68 -8.13 12.92
N GLU A 109 -23.28 -9.33 13.31
CA GLU A 109 -22.18 -9.54 14.27
C GLU A 109 -20.89 -8.91 13.78
N ILE A 110 -20.10 -8.34 14.70
CA ILE A 110 -18.82 -7.72 14.38
C ILE A 110 -17.73 -8.79 14.44
N GLY A 111 -17.12 -9.06 13.29
CA GLY A 111 -15.93 -9.88 13.17
C GLY A 111 -14.65 -9.05 13.29
N CYS A 112 -13.56 -9.71 13.69
CA CYS A 112 -12.22 -9.13 13.69
C CYS A 112 -11.31 -9.95 12.79
N HIS A 113 -10.72 -9.31 11.79
CA HIS A 113 -9.64 -9.88 10.99
C HIS A 113 -8.30 -9.39 11.50
N GLU A 114 -7.39 -10.30 11.79
CA GLU A 114 -6.08 -10.00 12.32
C GLU A 114 -4.99 -10.36 11.30
N ARG A 115 -4.00 -9.47 11.15
CA ARG A 115 -2.80 -9.70 10.35
C ARG A 115 -1.54 -9.52 11.18
N LEU A 116 -0.43 -10.09 10.74
CA LEU A 116 0.88 -9.99 11.38
C LEU A 116 0.85 -10.41 12.87
N GLY A 117 0.14 -11.52 13.16
CA GLY A 117 0.03 -12.02 14.53
C GLY A 117 -0.76 -11.12 15.48
N GLY A 118 -1.73 -10.35 14.96
CA GLY A 118 -2.58 -9.46 15.73
C GLY A 118 -2.06 -8.02 15.86
N ILE A 119 -0.94 -7.69 15.21
CA ILE A 119 -0.42 -6.31 15.16
C ILE A 119 -1.39 -5.39 14.41
N LEU A 120 -1.96 -5.89 13.32
CA LEU A 120 -2.96 -5.17 12.53
C LEU A 120 -4.32 -5.83 12.74
N LYS A 121 -5.34 -5.01 13.00
CA LYS A 121 -6.71 -5.47 13.23
C LYS A 121 -7.68 -4.68 12.36
N TYR A 122 -8.65 -5.38 11.79
CA TYR A 122 -9.75 -4.82 11.05
C TYR A 122 -11.06 -5.38 11.56
N TYR A 123 -11.96 -4.50 11.97
CA TYR A 123 -13.30 -4.88 12.45
C TYR A 123 -14.30 -4.63 11.32
N HIS A 124 -15.09 -5.64 11.00
CA HIS A 124 -16.08 -5.58 9.93
C HIS A 124 -17.37 -6.28 10.36
N ARG A 125 -18.47 -5.95 9.73
CA ARG A 125 -19.73 -6.68 9.92
C ARG A 125 -19.66 -7.99 9.14
N MET A 126 -20.03 -9.09 9.79
CA MET A 126 -20.06 -10.40 9.14
C MET A 126 -21.30 -10.46 8.23
N ALA A 127 -21.13 -11.02 7.02
CA ALA A 127 -22.27 -11.34 6.18
C ALA A 127 -23.14 -12.41 6.87
N ALA A 128 -24.46 -12.20 6.88
CA ALA A 128 -25.42 -13.16 7.41
C ALA A 128 -25.51 -14.43 6.54
#